data_35e3139803ac02aae9634697a413e747
#
_entry.id   35e3139803ac02aae9634697a413e747
#
_cell.length_a   1.000
_cell.length_b   1.000
_cell.length_c   1.000
_cell.angle_alpha   90.00
_cell.angle_beta   90.00
_cell.angle_gamma   90.00
#
_symmetry.space_group_name_H-M   'P 1'
#
loop_
_entity.id
_entity.type
_entity.pdbx_description
1 polymer ?
#
loop_
_entity_poly.entity_id
_entity_poly.type
_entity_poly.pdbx_seq_one_letter_code
_entity_poly.pdbx_strand_id
1 'polypeptide(L)'
;NYSNELREYTDQNGMKEYYAKEYLEKQGYTGASGWGFHNDVMYEETLRMLERGKNDRMLLVTKTLDMHQPYPYTGYTWNEMPEDVRDNPNATVRGVYRVDKTLENFFYQAEQRGLMDDDTLFIITSDHNPHSGGEYTKLVTNANDKMSIAPIPLIFVSTNLKPLDKLRNQEYASQIDLAPTLLYLLGIDVPEKFMGRNLLQSTELPYALGYFGGKAFYWSE
;
A
#
# COMPACT_ATOMS: atom_id res chain seq x y z
N ASN A 1 16.77 -5.68 -15.58
CA ASN A 1 16.80 -5.26 -14.18
C ASN A 1 15.41 -4.74 -13.81
N TYR A 2 14.76 -5.36 -12.84
CA TYR A 2 13.37 -5.07 -12.44
C TYR A 2 13.08 -3.58 -12.21
N SER A 3 14.03 -2.85 -11.61
CA SER A 3 13.91 -1.40 -11.41
C SER A 3 13.83 -0.61 -12.73
N ASN A 4 14.55 -1.04 -13.76
CA ASN A 4 14.51 -0.38 -15.07
C ASN A 4 13.20 -0.67 -15.81
N GLU A 5 12.70 -1.90 -15.71
CA GLU A 5 11.41 -2.29 -16.29
C GLU A 5 10.25 -1.54 -15.63
N LEU A 6 10.28 -1.40 -14.31
CA LEU A 6 9.28 -0.63 -13.58
C LEU A 6 9.35 0.86 -13.93
N ARG A 7 10.54 1.42 -14.06
CA ARG A 7 10.73 2.81 -14.51
C ARG A 7 10.17 3.05 -15.90
N GLU A 8 10.52 2.18 -16.84
CA GLU A 8 10.00 2.28 -18.21
C GLU A 8 8.47 2.18 -18.24
N TYR A 9 7.90 1.27 -17.47
CA TYR A 9 6.45 1.15 -17.34
C TYR A 9 5.81 2.43 -16.77
N THR A 10 6.37 3.02 -15.73
CA THR A 10 5.84 4.24 -15.10
C THR A 10 5.95 5.44 -16.03
N ASP A 11 7.08 5.60 -16.73
CA ASP A 11 7.29 6.66 -17.73
C ASP A 11 6.26 6.56 -18.87
N GLN A 12 5.98 5.35 -19.36
CA GLN A 12 4.98 5.10 -20.42
C GLN A 12 3.54 5.34 -19.96
N ASN A 13 3.28 5.26 -18.65
CA ASN A 13 1.95 5.47 -18.07
C ASN A 13 1.76 6.85 -17.40
N GLY A 14 2.59 7.84 -17.74
CA GLY A 14 2.41 9.23 -17.39
C GLY A 14 2.91 9.63 -16.00
N MET A 15 3.63 8.77 -15.30
CA MET A 15 4.34 9.13 -14.07
C MET A 15 5.52 10.03 -14.44
N LYS A 16 5.56 11.25 -13.90
CA LYS A 16 6.58 12.25 -14.28
C LYS A 16 7.94 11.99 -13.68
N GLU A 17 7.96 11.38 -12.49
CA GLU A 17 9.18 11.21 -11.70
C GLU A 17 9.20 9.81 -11.08
N TYR A 18 10.35 9.19 -11.07
CA TYR A 18 10.58 7.87 -10.49
C TYR A 18 11.83 7.91 -9.62
N TYR A 19 11.65 7.68 -8.33
CA TYR A 19 12.69 7.70 -7.32
C TYR A 19 12.98 6.29 -6.81
N ALA A 20 14.10 5.74 -7.25
CA ALA A 20 14.56 4.42 -6.86
C ALA A 20 15.66 4.51 -5.78
N LYS A 21 16.21 3.35 -5.43
CA LYS A 21 17.30 3.20 -4.46
C LYS A 21 18.46 4.17 -4.71
N GLU A 22 18.87 4.32 -5.98
CA GLU A 22 20.00 5.15 -6.37
C GLU A 22 19.77 6.65 -6.10
N TYR A 23 18.51 7.08 -6.15
CA TYR A 23 18.15 8.44 -5.75
C TYR A 23 18.33 8.61 -4.24
N LEU A 24 17.84 7.69 -3.43
CA LEU A 24 17.93 7.75 -1.98
C LEU A 24 19.39 7.69 -1.49
N GLU A 25 20.22 6.87 -2.12
CA GLU A 25 21.67 6.83 -1.85
C GLU A 25 22.34 8.19 -2.13
N LYS A 26 21.95 8.88 -3.20
CA LYS A 26 22.43 10.24 -3.49
C LYS A 26 21.94 11.29 -2.49
N GLN A 27 20.80 11.05 -1.84
CA GLN A 27 20.32 11.88 -0.72
C GLN A 27 21.06 11.60 0.59
N GLY A 28 22.00 10.65 0.61
CA GLY A 28 22.82 10.32 1.77
C GLY A 28 22.26 9.20 2.65
N TYR A 29 21.17 8.56 2.23
CA TYR A 29 20.67 7.38 2.94
C TYR A 29 21.59 6.18 2.76
N THR A 30 21.78 5.42 3.84
CA THR A 30 22.62 4.21 3.89
C THR A 30 21.83 3.03 4.42
N GLY A 31 22.37 1.80 4.29
CA GLY A 31 21.74 0.61 4.83
C GLY A 31 20.66 -0.02 3.94
N ALA A 32 20.70 0.29 2.64
CA ALA A 32 19.82 -0.38 1.69
C ALA A 32 20.10 -1.89 1.61
N SER A 33 19.03 -2.67 1.53
CA SER A 33 19.07 -4.09 1.16
C SER A 33 19.29 -4.28 -0.34
N GLY A 34 19.39 -5.52 -0.79
CA GLY A 34 19.37 -5.83 -2.24
C GLY A 34 18.10 -5.38 -2.95
N TRP A 35 16.99 -5.22 -2.23
CA TRP A 35 15.68 -4.83 -2.74
C TRP A 35 15.41 -3.32 -2.64
N GLY A 36 16.08 -2.61 -1.73
CA GLY A 36 15.87 -1.19 -1.49
C GLY A 36 16.02 -0.82 -0.03
N PHE A 37 15.45 0.31 0.34
CA PHE A 37 15.44 0.83 1.70
C PHE A 37 14.26 0.33 2.51
N HIS A 38 14.42 0.30 3.83
CA HIS A 38 13.34 0.01 4.78
C HIS A 38 12.25 1.09 4.76
N ASN A 39 11.07 0.75 5.26
CA ASN A 39 9.90 1.61 5.23
C ASN A 39 10.11 2.96 5.91
N ASP A 40 10.87 3.03 6.98
CA ASP A 40 11.20 4.29 7.68
C ASP A 40 11.90 5.31 6.77
N VAL A 41 12.86 4.87 5.96
CA VAL A 41 13.52 5.73 4.96
C VAL A 41 12.54 6.13 3.85
N MET A 42 11.75 5.17 3.36
CA MET A 42 10.76 5.44 2.32
C MET A 42 9.70 6.43 2.79
N TYR A 43 9.23 6.31 4.02
CA TYR A 43 8.24 7.20 4.60
C TYR A 43 8.80 8.60 4.88
N GLU A 44 10.03 8.70 5.37
CA GLU A 44 10.66 10.02 5.57
C GLU A 44 10.80 10.76 4.23
N GLU A 45 11.23 10.09 3.16
CA GLU A 45 11.33 10.75 1.86
C GLU A 45 9.95 11.08 1.28
N THR A 46 8.94 10.22 1.51
CA THR A 46 7.56 10.52 1.16
C THR A 46 7.07 11.81 1.83
N LEU A 47 7.32 11.98 3.13
CA LEU A 47 6.97 13.19 3.86
C LEU A 47 7.67 14.42 3.30
N ARG A 48 8.96 14.32 2.98
CA ARG A 48 9.72 15.42 2.34
C ARG A 48 9.17 15.79 0.97
N MET A 49 8.74 14.82 0.19
CA MET A 49 8.11 15.07 -1.11
C MET A 49 6.77 15.77 -0.96
N LEU A 50 5.94 15.33 0.01
CA LEU A 50 4.68 15.98 0.33
C LEU A 50 4.88 17.42 0.81
N GLU A 51 5.87 17.69 1.66
CA GLU A 51 6.22 19.06 2.10
C GLU A 51 6.61 19.94 0.93
N ARG A 52 7.44 19.44 0.01
CA ARG A 52 7.87 20.19 -1.19
C ARG A 52 6.72 20.50 -2.13
N GLY A 53 5.80 19.56 -2.28
CA GLY A 53 4.65 19.68 -3.18
C GLY A 53 3.36 20.15 -2.51
N LYS A 54 3.40 20.67 -1.28
CA LYS A 54 2.22 21.01 -0.48
C LYS A 54 1.22 21.94 -1.17
N ASN A 55 1.67 22.76 -2.10
CA ASN A 55 0.81 23.68 -2.85
C ASN A 55 0.48 23.18 -4.27
N ASP A 56 0.91 21.98 -4.61
CA ASP A 56 0.74 21.39 -5.92
C ASP A 56 -0.31 20.27 -5.90
N ARG A 57 -0.97 20.03 -7.03
CA ARG A 57 -1.76 18.81 -7.21
C ARG A 57 -0.80 17.66 -7.52
N MET A 58 -0.73 16.70 -6.62
CA MET A 58 0.23 15.61 -6.71
C MET A 58 -0.43 14.25 -6.47
N LEU A 59 -0.04 13.26 -7.26
CA LEU A 59 -0.22 11.84 -6.96
C LEU A 59 1.16 11.27 -6.64
N LEU A 60 1.35 10.85 -5.39
CA LEU A 60 2.58 10.20 -4.93
C LEU A 60 2.30 8.74 -4.60
N VAL A 61 3.05 7.83 -5.20
CA VAL A 61 2.93 6.39 -4.94
C VAL A 61 4.23 5.91 -4.29
N THR A 62 4.13 5.45 -3.04
CA THR A 62 5.26 4.89 -2.30
C THR A 62 5.14 3.37 -2.21
N LYS A 63 6.11 2.64 -2.75
CA LYS A 63 6.17 1.19 -2.62
C LYS A 63 7.10 0.81 -1.48
N THR A 64 6.54 0.14 -0.46
CA THR A 64 7.25 -0.32 0.74
C THR A 64 7.80 -1.74 0.57
N LEU A 65 8.75 -2.16 1.44
CA LEU A 65 9.46 -3.42 1.30
C LEU A 65 9.46 -4.30 2.56
N ASP A 66 9.14 -3.77 3.73
CA ASP A 66 9.36 -4.49 5.00
C ASP A 66 8.48 -5.74 5.17
N MET A 67 7.41 -5.87 4.37
CA MET A 67 6.63 -7.12 4.29
C MET A 67 7.17 -8.13 3.29
N HIS A 68 8.24 -7.81 2.56
CA HIS A 68 8.89 -8.77 1.67
C HIS A 68 9.82 -9.71 2.45
N GLN A 69 9.72 -11.02 2.16
CA GLN A 69 10.64 -12.01 2.75
C GLN A 69 12.10 -11.72 2.35
N PRO A 70 13.09 -11.97 3.18
CA PRO A 70 13.09 -12.75 4.43
C PRO A 70 12.77 -11.96 5.70
N TYR A 71 12.14 -10.80 5.65
CA TYR A 71 11.80 -9.94 6.79
C TYR A 71 13.07 -9.51 7.58
N PRO A 72 13.98 -8.72 6.97
CA PRO A 72 15.19 -8.27 7.64
C PRO A 72 14.85 -7.21 8.69
N TYR A 73 14.85 -7.59 9.94
CA TYR A 73 14.59 -6.67 11.05
C TYR A 73 15.89 -6.21 11.69
N THR A 74 16.11 -4.90 11.62
CA THR A 74 17.25 -4.24 12.27
C THR A 74 16.79 -2.91 12.86
N GLY A 75 17.52 -2.41 13.87
CA GLY A 75 17.31 -1.09 14.42
C GLY A 75 16.27 -1.02 15.55
N TYR A 76 15.72 0.17 15.76
CA TYR A 76 14.88 0.50 16.92
C TYR A 76 13.62 -0.35 17.05
N THR A 77 12.98 -0.67 15.94
CA THR A 77 11.75 -1.49 15.94
C THR A 77 11.94 -2.87 16.54
N TRP A 78 13.13 -3.44 16.42
CA TRP A 78 13.45 -4.71 17.06
C TRP A 78 13.52 -4.59 18.59
N ASN A 79 14.15 -3.54 19.07
CA ASN A 79 14.32 -3.32 20.51
C ASN A 79 13.00 -2.93 21.20
N GLU A 80 12.08 -2.32 20.47
CA GLU A 80 10.77 -1.90 20.96
C GLU A 80 9.68 -2.99 20.82
N MET A 81 9.98 -4.09 20.11
CA MET A 81 9.04 -5.19 19.97
C MET A 81 8.73 -5.82 21.33
N PRO A 82 7.46 -6.03 21.69
CA PRO A 82 7.08 -6.88 22.81
C PRO A 82 7.72 -8.27 22.69
N GLU A 83 8.04 -8.88 23.81
CA GLU A 83 8.74 -10.18 23.85
C GLU A 83 7.99 -11.28 23.10
N ASP A 84 6.68 -11.35 23.26
CA ASP A 84 5.80 -12.30 22.57
C ASP A 84 5.75 -12.12 21.04
N VAL A 85 5.94 -10.90 20.55
CA VAL A 85 6.08 -10.60 19.12
C VAL A 85 7.48 -10.94 18.63
N ARG A 86 8.51 -10.47 19.35
CA ARG A 86 9.91 -10.67 19.00
C ARG A 86 10.30 -12.15 18.95
N ASP A 87 9.84 -12.92 19.93
CA ASP A 87 10.16 -14.33 20.09
C ASP A 87 9.17 -15.24 19.35
N ASN A 88 8.21 -14.67 18.63
CA ASN A 88 7.27 -15.45 17.83
C ASN A 88 8.00 -16.24 16.75
N PRO A 89 7.77 -17.55 16.63
CA PRO A 89 8.42 -18.40 15.64
C PRO A 89 8.05 -17.99 14.19
N ASN A 90 6.92 -17.32 14.00
CA ASN A 90 6.47 -16.86 12.68
C ASN A 90 7.00 -15.45 12.39
N ALA A 91 7.93 -15.35 11.45
CA ALA A 91 8.56 -14.09 11.08
C ALA A 91 7.56 -13.05 10.51
N THR A 92 6.45 -13.50 9.95
CA THR A 92 5.40 -12.60 9.42
C THR A 92 4.79 -11.75 10.54
N VAL A 93 4.64 -12.29 11.75
CA VAL A 93 4.12 -11.53 12.91
C VAL A 93 5.00 -10.32 13.22
N ARG A 94 6.32 -10.54 13.23
CA ARG A 94 7.30 -9.43 13.41
C ARG A 94 7.24 -8.43 12.26
N GLY A 95 7.06 -8.91 11.02
CA GLY A 95 6.90 -8.07 9.84
C GLY A 95 5.71 -7.14 9.93
N VAL A 96 4.55 -7.69 10.28
CA VAL A 96 3.32 -6.92 10.48
C VAL A 96 3.51 -5.88 11.58
N TYR A 97 4.06 -6.28 12.74
CA TYR A 97 4.33 -5.34 13.83
C TYR A 97 5.24 -4.18 13.38
N ARG A 98 6.32 -4.49 12.66
CA ARG A 98 7.22 -3.46 12.15
C ARG A 98 6.52 -2.50 11.20
N VAL A 99 5.75 -3.02 10.26
CA VAL A 99 5.00 -2.19 9.30
C VAL A 99 4.01 -1.30 10.03
N ASP A 100 3.28 -1.86 11.00
CA ASP A 100 2.34 -1.11 11.83
C ASP A 100 3.03 0.05 12.55
N LYS A 101 4.15 -0.21 13.24
CA LYS A 101 4.92 0.80 13.95
C LYS A 101 5.55 1.88 13.06
N THR A 102 6.05 1.49 11.90
CA THR A 102 6.60 2.47 10.96
C THR A 102 5.50 3.32 10.34
N LEU A 103 4.32 2.75 10.12
CA LEU A 103 3.14 3.47 9.63
C LEU A 103 2.56 4.41 10.69
N GLU A 104 2.49 3.98 11.96
CA GLU A 104 2.12 4.83 13.09
C GLU A 104 3.01 6.09 13.14
N ASN A 105 4.33 5.90 13.07
CA ASN A 105 5.27 7.01 13.05
C ASN A 105 5.12 7.90 11.81
N PHE A 106 4.86 7.31 10.64
CA PHE A 106 4.59 8.07 9.41
C PHE A 106 3.41 9.04 9.60
N PHE A 107 2.28 8.55 10.09
CA PHE A 107 1.10 9.40 10.31
C PHE A 107 1.31 10.42 11.43
N TYR A 108 2.00 10.05 12.51
CA TYR A 108 2.38 10.99 13.54
C TYR A 108 3.22 12.14 12.96
N GLN A 109 4.23 11.84 12.15
CA GLN A 109 5.07 12.85 11.51
C GLN A 109 4.28 13.66 10.47
N ALA A 110 3.39 13.03 9.71
CA ALA A 110 2.53 13.73 8.74
C ALA A 110 1.65 14.78 9.45
N GLU A 111 1.08 14.43 10.60
CA GLU A 111 0.30 15.36 11.42
C GLU A 111 1.15 16.52 11.95
N GLN A 112 2.32 16.21 12.54
CA GLN A 112 3.24 17.24 13.07
C GLN A 112 3.73 18.23 12.02
N ARG A 113 3.84 17.78 10.76
CA ARG A 113 4.26 18.61 9.62
C ARG A 113 3.08 19.31 8.92
N GLY A 114 1.86 19.11 9.42
CA GLY A 114 0.65 19.70 8.84
C GLY A 114 0.36 19.20 7.41
N LEU A 115 0.63 17.91 7.17
CA LEU A 115 0.38 17.22 5.90
C LEU A 115 -0.93 16.40 5.92
N MET A 116 -1.60 16.36 7.07
CA MET A 116 -2.93 15.76 7.23
C MET A 116 -3.97 16.87 7.25
N ASP A 117 -4.35 17.34 6.09
CA ASP A 117 -5.35 18.39 5.90
C ASP A 117 -6.55 17.89 5.06
N ASP A 118 -7.53 18.77 4.84
CA ASP A 118 -8.76 18.42 4.10
C ASP A 118 -8.53 18.15 2.61
N ASP A 119 -7.38 18.56 2.07
CA ASP A 119 -7.00 18.38 0.67
C ASP A 119 -6.10 17.15 0.46
N THR A 120 -5.72 16.46 1.53
CA THR A 120 -4.85 15.28 1.48
C THR A 120 -5.62 13.99 1.72
N LEU A 121 -5.48 13.04 0.80
CA LEU A 121 -6.00 11.68 0.93
C LEU A 121 -4.85 10.67 0.89
N PHE A 122 -4.66 9.94 1.98
CA PHE A 122 -3.77 8.79 2.03
C PHE A 122 -4.53 7.51 1.73
N ILE A 123 -3.93 6.65 0.90
CA ILE A 123 -4.49 5.36 0.57
C ILE A 123 -3.43 4.29 0.83
N ILE A 124 -3.79 3.33 1.67
CA ILE A 124 -2.94 2.21 2.01
C ILE A 124 -3.53 0.95 1.39
N THR A 125 -2.75 0.30 0.56
CA THR A 125 -3.12 -0.97 -0.06
C THR A 125 -1.89 -1.84 -0.26
N SER A 126 -2.06 -3.03 -0.80
CA SER A 126 -0.98 -3.93 -1.20
C SER A 126 -1.06 -4.25 -2.67
N ASP A 127 0.07 -4.56 -3.30
CA ASP A 127 0.12 -5.08 -4.66
C ASP A 127 -0.42 -6.51 -4.75
N HIS A 128 -0.16 -7.34 -3.73
CA HIS A 128 -0.68 -8.70 -3.59
C HIS A 128 -0.50 -9.20 -2.15
N ASN A 129 -1.11 -10.34 -1.84
CA ASN A 129 -0.84 -11.07 -0.61
C ASN A 129 0.50 -11.83 -0.68
N PRO A 130 1.10 -12.19 0.47
CA PRO A 130 2.24 -13.09 0.50
C PRO A 130 1.95 -14.40 -0.22
N HIS A 131 2.97 -14.97 -0.87
CA HIS A 131 2.83 -16.22 -1.61
C HIS A 131 2.36 -17.37 -0.72
N SER A 132 1.48 -18.22 -1.28
CA SER A 132 1.03 -19.45 -0.62
C SER A 132 2.22 -20.38 -0.36
N GLY A 133 2.24 -21.05 0.81
CA GLY A 133 3.31 -21.97 1.22
C GLY A 133 4.38 -21.32 2.12
N GLY A 134 4.34 -20.01 2.35
CA GLY A 134 5.23 -19.33 3.29
C GLY A 134 4.71 -19.29 4.73
N GLU A 135 5.43 -18.59 5.59
CA GLU A 135 5.06 -18.41 7.01
C GLU A 135 3.66 -17.75 7.18
N TYR A 136 3.27 -16.88 6.23
CA TYR A 136 1.95 -16.25 6.23
C TYR A 136 0.80 -17.26 6.19
N THR A 137 0.90 -18.31 5.37
CA THR A 137 -0.17 -19.32 5.26
C THR A 137 -0.41 -20.10 6.54
N LYS A 138 0.57 -20.13 7.45
CA LYS A 138 0.42 -20.74 8.78
C LYS A 138 -0.43 -19.89 9.73
N LEU A 139 -0.59 -18.60 9.42
CA LEU A 139 -1.42 -17.68 10.20
C LEU A 139 -2.88 -17.68 9.75
N VAL A 140 -3.14 -18.09 8.51
CA VAL A 140 -4.48 -18.08 7.93
C VAL A 140 -5.15 -19.42 8.25
N THR A 141 -6.21 -19.37 9.05
CA THR A 141 -6.88 -20.57 9.60
C THR A 141 -7.53 -21.48 8.58
N ASN A 142 -7.76 -21.00 7.35
CA ASN A 142 -8.33 -21.75 6.23
C ASN A 142 -7.38 -21.78 5.03
N ALA A 143 -6.16 -22.29 5.23
CA ALA A 143 -5.15 -22.39 4.16
C ALA A 143 -5.61 -23.20 2.91
N ASN A 144 -6.69 -23.97 3.02
CA ASN A 144 -7.34 -24.68 1.91
C ASN A 144 -8.36 -23.80 1.16
N ASP A 145 -8.77 -22.70 1.75
CA ASP A 145 -9.67 -21.76 1.10
C ASP A 145 -8.84 -20.75 0.29
N LYS A 146 -8.92 -20.86 -1.03
CA LYS A 146 -8.24 -19.93 -1.94
C LYS A 146 -8.67 -18.48 -1.75
N MET A 147 -9.84 -18.26 -1.18
CA MET A 147 -10.36 -16.94 -0.82
C MET A 147 -9.58 -16.30 0.35
N SER A 148 -9.06 -17.07 1.28
CA SER A 148 -8.34 -16.56 2.45
C SER A 148 -6.96 -15.98 2.11
N ILE A 149 -6.43 -16.25 0.93
CA ILE A 149 -5.14 -15.75 0.46
C ILE A 149 -5.24 -14.62 -0.55
N ALA A 150 -6.44 -14.24 -0.96
CA ALA A 150 -6.65 -13.17 -1.95
C ALA A 150 -6.90 -11.76 -1.36
N PRO A 151 -7.52 -11.59 -0.17
CA PRO A 151 -7.81 -10.26 0.35
C PRO A 151 -6.54 -9.45 0.64
N ILE A 152 -6.55 -8.20 0.20
CA ILE A 152 -5.54 -7.18 0.53
C ILE A 152 -6.23 -6.00 1.22
N PRO A 153 -5.53 -5.23 2.06
CA PRO A 153 -6.11 -4.06 2.68
C PRO A 153 -6.41 -2.98 1.64
N LEU A 154 -7.48 -2.22 1.87
CA LEU A 154 -7.74 -0.94 1.22
C LEU A 154 -8.22 0.03 2.30
N ILE A 155 -7.36 0.95 2.70
CA ILE A 155 -7.59 1.89 3.78
C ILE A 155 -7.45 3.30 3.25
N PHE A 156 -8.47 4.12 3.50
CA PHE A 156 -8.48 5.55 3.19
C PHE A 156 -8.32 6.33 4.48
N VAL A 157 -7.39 7.28 4.51
CA VAL A 157 -7.14 8.16 5.66
C VAL A 157 -7.18 9.61 5.19
N SER A 158 -8.10 10.38 5.75
CA SER A 158 -8.26 11.82 5.48
C SER A 158 -8.99 12.47 6.65
N THR A 159 -8.78 13.77 6.85
CA THR A 159 -9.57 14.58 7.78
C THR A 159 -10.99 14.80 7.27
N ASN A 160 -11.21 14.74 5.96
CA ASN A 160 -12.52 14.88 5.31
C ASN A 160 -13.08 13.49 4.90
N LEU A 161 -13.53 12.71 5.87
CA LEU A 161 -13.99 11.32 5.66
C LEU A 161 -15.46 11.19 5.21
N LYS A 162 -16.25 12.26 5.20
CA LYS A 162 -17.69 12.16 4.87
C LYS A 162 -18.00 11.44 3.55
N PRO A 163 -17.26 11.65 2.45
CA PRO A 163 -17.49 10.90 1.23
C PRO A 163 -17.18 9.41 1.33
N LEU A 164 -16.33 9.00 2.30
CA LEU A 164 -15.80 7.66 2.42
C LEU A 164 -16.67 6.72 3.26
N ASP A 165 -17.68 7.24 3.96
CA ASP A 165 -18.57 6.41 4.80
C ASP A 165 -19.28 5.30 4.00
N LYS A 166 -19.52 5.52 2.71
CA LYS A 166 -20.12 4.52 1.82
C LYS A 166 -19.21 3.34 1.54
N LEU A 167 -17.89 3.49 1.64
CA LEU A 167 -16.92 2.42 1.40
C LEU A 167 -16.95 1.34 2.47
N ARG A 168 -17.40 1.65 3.69
CA ARG A 168 -17.42 0.72 4.82
C ARG A 168 -18.31 -0.50 4.63
N ASN A 169 -19.24 -0.45 3.68
CA ASN A 169 -20.23 -1.47 3.43
C ASN A 169 -19.97 -2.29 2.15
N GLN A 170 -18.76 -2.19 1.57
CA GLN A 170 -18.41 -2.96 0.38
C GLN A 170 -17.88 -4.34 0.79
N GLU A 171 -18.64 -5.39 0.51
CA GLU A 171 -18.23 -6.76 0.80
C GLU A 171 -17.20 -7.28 -0.20
N TYR A 172 -17.31 -6.84 -1.47
CA TYR A 172 -16.43 -7.27 -2.54
C TYR A 172 -15.91 -6.06 -3.32
N ALA A 173 -14.59 -5.97 -3.43
CA ALA A 173 -13.89 -4.97 -4.22
C ALA A 173 -12.60 -5.56 -4.81
N SER A 174 -12.11 -4.95 -5.87
CA SER A 174 -10.90 -5.38 -6.58
C SER A 174 -9.94 -4.21 -6.75
N GLN A 175 -8.65 -4.48 -6.98
CA GLN A 175 -7.67 -3.43 -7.29
C GLN A 175 -8.05 -2.60 -8.51
N ILE A 176 -8.73 -3.18 -9.51
CA ILE A 176 -9.19 -2.47 -10.69
C ILE A 176 -10.23 -1.39 -10.38
N ASP A 177 -10.91 -1.47 -9.23
CA ASP A 177 -11.90 -0.49 -8.78
C ASP A 177 -11.25 0.77 -8.19
N LEU A 178 -9.96 0.72 -7.88
CA LEU A 178 -9.27 1.84 -7.23
C LEU A 178 -9.21 3.07 -8.14
N ALA A 179 -8.80 2.93 -9.39
CA ALA A 179 -8.63 4.06 -10.30
C ALA A 179 -9.94 4.82 -10.56
N PRO A 180 -11.07 4.19 -10.95
CA PRO A 180 -12.34 4.91 -11.12
C PRO A 180 -12.86 5.52 -9.81
N THR A 181 -12.63 4.87 -8.67
CA THR A 181 -12.98 5.41 -7.35
C THR A 181 -12.18 6.69 -7.03
N LEU A 182 -10.87 6.69 -7.33
CA LEU A 182 -10.01 7.85 -7.12
C LEU A 182 -10.39 9.03 -8.02
N LEU A 183 -10.63 8.79 -9.30
CA LEU A 183 -11.08 9.86 -10.20
C LEU A 183 -12.34 10.52 -9.67
N TYR A 184 -13.29 9.74 -9.19
CA TYR A 184 -14.53 10.27 -8.60
C TYR A 184 -14.26 11.10 -7.34
N LEU A 185 -13.42 10.59 -6.40
CA LEU A 185 -13.06 11.29 -5.17
C LEU A 185 -12.35 12.64 -5.45
N LEU A 186 -11.54 12.67 -6.49
CA LEU A 186 -10.79 13.86 -6.90
C LEU A 186 -11.63 14.83 -7.76
N GLY A 187 -12.90 14.48 -8.06
CA GLY A 187 -13.74 15.29 -8.93
C GLY A 187 -13.24 15.37 -10.38
N ILE A 188 -12.49 14.36 -10.82
CA ILE A 188 -11.93 14.29 -12.18
C ILE A 188 -12.95 13.56 -13.07
N ASP A 189 -13.60 14.31 -13.94
CA ASP A 189 -14.55 13.78 -14.93
C ASP A 189 -13.87 13.72 -16.30
N VAL A 190 -13.37 12.55 -16.65
CA VAL A 190 -12.73 12.28 -17.96
C VAL A 190 -13.31 10.99 -18.55
N PRO A 191 -13.41 10.87 -19.89
CA PRO A 191 -13.73 9.62 -20.52
C PRO A 191 -12.70 8.57 -20.14
N GLU A 192 -13.15 7.47 -19.53
CA GLU A 192 -12.29 6.39 -19.07
C GLU A 192 -12.80 5.04 -19.58
N LYS A 193 -11.89 4.07 -19.63
CA LYS A 193 -12.17 2.69 -20.08
C LYS A 193 -11.75 1.65 -19.03
N PHE A 194 -11.82 2.03 -17.75
CA PHE A 194 -11.53 1.09 -16.68
C PHE A 194 -12.56 -0.04 -16.64
N MET A 195 -12.10 -1.25 -16.40
CA MET A 195 -12.99 -2.39 -16.19
C MET A 195 -13.56 -2.44 -14.77
N GLY A 196 -12.92 -1.72 -13.84
CA GLY A 196 -13.38 -1.58 -12.47
C GLY A 196 -14.54 -0.58 -12.35
N ARG A 197 -15.15 -0.55 -11.19
CA ARG A 197 -16.26 0.31 -10.85
C ARG A 197 -15.90 1.32 -9.78
N ASN A 198 -16.65 2.38 -9.67
CA ASN A 198 -16.55 3.32 -8.57
C ASN A 198 -17.19 2.72 -7.31
N LEU A 199 -16.38 2.45 -6.28
CA LEU A 199 -16.82 1.83 -5.03
C LEU A 199 -17.74 2.75 -4.19
N LEU A 200 -17.80 4.04 -4.48
CA LEU A 200 -18.69 4.99 -3.81
C LEU A 200 -20.08 5.07 -4.45
N GLN A 201 -20.23 4.54 -5.66
CA GLN A 201 -21.53 4.44 -6.31
C GLN A 201 -22.20 3.13 -5.92
N SER A 202 -23.51 3.19 -5.66
CA SER A 202 -24.30 1.98 -5.40
C SER A 202 -24.26 1.06 -6.60
N THR A 203 -23.94 -0.20 -6.41
CA THR A 203 -24.06 -1.25 -7.42
C THR A 203 -25.08 -2.28 -6.93
N GLU A 204 -25.88 -2.80 -7.84
CA GLU A 204 -26.89 -3.81 -7.50
C GLU A 204 -26.25 -5.17 -7.15
N LEU A 205 -25.05 -5.45 -7.68
CA LEU A 205 -24.34 -6.71 -7.45
C LEU A 205 -22.86 -6.41 -7.13
N PRO A 206 -22.47 -6.46 -5.86
CA PRO A 206 -21.06 -6.36 -5.48
C PRO A 206 -20.29 -7.61 -5.97
N TYR A 207 -19.13 -7.38 -6.57
CA TYR A 207 -18.24 -8.44 -7.02
C TYR A 207 -16.77 -8.07 -6.86
N ALA A 208 -15.91 -9.06 -6.81
CA ALA A 208 -14.47 -8.90 -6.89
C ALA A 208 -13.90 -9.74 -8.04
N LEU A 209 -12.91 -9.17 -8.71
CA LEU A 209 -12.13 -9.84 -9.74
C LEU A 209 -10.69 -9.99 -9.26
N GLY A 210 -10.11 -11.15 -9.45
CA GLY A 210 -8.72 -11.42 -9.16
C GLY A 210 -8.07 -12.26 -10.24
N TYR A 211 -6.73 -12.19 -10.30
CA TYR A 211 -5.95 -13.01 -11.19
C TYR A 211 -4.76 -13.60 -10.44
N PHE A 212 -4.66 -14.92 -10.43
CA PHE A 212 -3.57 -15.62 -9.77
C PHE A 212 -3.26 -16.96 -10.46
N GLY A 213 -1.97 -17.25 -10.63
CA GLY A 213 -1.53 -18.54 -11.17
C GLY A 213 -2.09 -18.86 -12.58
N GLY A 214 -2.23 -17.87 -13.45
CA GLY A 214 -2.79 -18.05 -14.80
C GLY A 214 -4.32 -18.20 -14.85
N LYS A 215 -5.03 -17.97 -13.74
CA LYS A 215 -6.48 -18.09 -13.63
C LYS A 215 -7.12 -16.79 -13.20
N ALA A 216 -8.22 -16.43 -13.83
CA ALA A 216 -9.10 -15.38 -13.36
C ALA A 216 -10.10 -15.94 -12.33
N PHE A 217 -10.38 -15.16 -11.31
CA PHE A 217 -11.35 -15.48 -10.26
C PHE A 217 -12.41 -14.39 -10.22
N TYR A 218 -13.63 -14.82 -9.96
CA TYR A 218 -14.78 -13.95 -9.78
C TYR A 218 -15.47 -14.34 -8.47
N TRP A 219 -15.77 -13.35 -7.63
CA TRP A 219 -16.51 -13.51 -6.38
C TRP A 219 -17.71 -12.57 -6.37
N SER A 220 -18.86 -13.08 -6.02
CA SER A 220 -20.09 -12.34 -5.77
C SER A 220 -20.88 -13.05 -4.68
N GLU A 221 -21.91 -12.38 -4.14
CA GLU A 221 -22.92 -13.05 -3.32
C GLU A 221 -23.60 -14.19 -4.06
#